data_c25c7bade66271d966de4c6ef1c63d00
#
_entry.id   c25c7bade66271d966de4c6ef1c63d00
#
_cell.length_a   1.000
_cell.length_b   1.000
_cell.length_c   1.000
_cell.angle_alpha   90.00
_cell.angle_beta   90.00
_cell.angle_gamma   90.00
#
_symmetry.space_group_name_H-M   'P 1'
#
loop_
_entity.id
_entity.type
_entity.pdbx_description
1 polymer ?
#
loop_
_entity_poly.entity_id
_entity_poly.type
_entity_poly.pdbx_seq_one_letter_code
_entity_poly.pdbx_strand_id
1 'polypeptide(L)'
;MPDPRALGAEECVVLAQAVSADIARLEAVRFRALAQLSRHREGARSVAQEVAFALSLVDSHAGTMVSAAEALTTRLPRTLGLMEQGRVSGFGAMKVAAATAWLSDENALAADALLEDRLEERNSEQIRKAASHAALTVDREGAARRVEHHREGRRLAVRQGETGVASIEVEDGPVEKVTAAYVRIDREARALKTGDETRTLDQLRADVALDLLLGGQGGKGERAEVFLYMDLFTYLGVNEDPAELAGHGHIPASLARRIATGSETVLRRIITDPLSGQVLDLGRGRYRPSAGQGEFVRVRDRECRRPGCHRPAQACDLDHAVPWEFGGHTDAADLIDLCRRDHRLKDEPGWVYRLAADGTLTITTPTGQSYDSTPPPLHEPRPAEEPPPF
;
A
#
# COMPACT_ATOMS: atom_id res chain seq x y z
N MET A 1 24.44 -1.76 -37.02
CA MET A 1 24.77 -2.62 -35.87
C MET A 1 25.03 -4.04 -36.39
N PRO A 2 25.99 -4.79 -35.87
CA PRO A 2 26.17 -6.19 -36.23
C PRO A 2 24.94 -7.01 -35.84
N ASP A 3 24.68 -8.12 -36.56
CA ASP A 3 23.63 -9.07 -36.18
C ASP A 3 24.06 -9.83 -34.89
N PRO A 4 23.33 -9.69 -33.75
CA PRO A 4 23.71 -10.37 -32.52
C PRO A 4 23.83 -11.90 -32.64
N ARG A 5 23.11 -12.52 -33.59
CA ARG A 5 23.12 -13.97 -33.81
C ARG A 5 24.45 -14.47 -34.37
N ALA A 6 25.26 -13.59 -34.98
CA ALA A 6 26.55 -13.91 -35.54
C ALA A 6 27.72 -13.68 -34.58
N LEU A 7 27.45 -13.17 -33.35
CA LEU A 7 28.49 -12.79 -32.39
C LEU A 7 28.78 -13.90 -31.39
N GLY A 8 30.04 -13.99 -30.97
CA GLY A 8 30.45 -14.76 -29.82
C GLY A 8 30.02 -14.13 -28.49
N ALA A 9 30.15 -14.89 -27.39
CA ALA A 9 29.69 -14.44 -26.06
C ALA A 9 30.35 -13.12 -25.61
N GLU A 10 31.65 -12.97 -25.81
CA GLU A 10 32.42 -11.77 -25.48
C GLU A 10 31.95 -10.56 -26.31
N GLU A 11 31.79 -10.76 -27.61
CA GLU A 11 31.32 -9.73 -28.55
C GLU A 11 29.88 -9.27 -28.21
N CYS A 12 29.01 -10.18 -27.73
CA CYS A 12 27.69 -9.85 -27.26
C CYS A 12 27.75 -8.90 -26.03
N VAL A 13 28.67 -9.15 -25.10
CA VAL A 13 28.86 -8.27 -23.92
C VAL A 13 29.34 -6.88 -24.35
N VAL A 14 30.36 -6.84 -25.24
CA VAL A 14 30.88 -5.56 -25.77
C VAL A 14 29.79 -4.77 -26.51
N LEU A 15 29.01 -5.46 -27.33
CA LEU A 15 27.87 -4.82 -28.02
C LEU A 15 26.84 -4.28 -27.02
N ALA A 16 26.49 -5.06 -25.99
CA ALA A 16 25.55 -4.63 -24.97
C ALA A 16 26.06 -3.39 -24.21
N GLN A 17 27.34 -3.32 -23.89
CA GLN A 17 27.96 -2.15 -23.25
C GLN A 17 27.91 -0.93 -24.17
N ALA A 18 28.25 -1.07 -25.45
CA ALA A 18 28.19 0.03 -26.42
C ALA A 18 26.75 0.57 -26.57
N VAL A 19 25.79 -0.33 -26.73
CA VAL A 19 24.35 0.04 -26.80
C VAL A 19 23.89 0.73 -25.51
N SER A 20 24.32 0.26 -24.35
CA SER A 20 23.97 0.89 -23.06
C SER A 20 24.51 2.32 -22.96
N ALA A 21 25.72 2.56 -23.47
CA ALA A 21 26.31 3.89 -23.53
C ALA A 21 25.52 4.81 -24.49
N ASP A 22 25.08 4.29 -25.64
CA ASP A 22 24.25 5.05 -26.59
C ASP A 22 22.86 5.36 -26.01
N ILE A 23 22.24 4.40 -25.31
CA ILE A 23 20.99 4.64 -24.57
C ILE A 23 21.17 5.76 -23.56
N ALA A 24 22.25 5.78 -22.78
CA ALA A 24 22.51 6.82 -21.80
C ALA A 24 22.59 8.22 -22.45
N ARG A 25 23.26 8.32 -23.63
CA ARG A 25 23.33 9.56 -24.41
C ARG A 25 21.94 10.02 -24.89
N LEU A 26 21.14 9.12 -25.41
CA LEU A 26 19.75 9.40 -25.86
C LEU A 26 18.86 9.79 -24.67
N GLU A 27 19.04 9.17 -23.52
CA GLU A 27 18.34 9.53 -22.30
C GLU A 27 18.72 10.92 -21.81
N ALA A 28 19.97 11.34 -21.93
CA ALA A 28 20.38 12.70 -21.62
C ALA A 28 19.66 13.73 -22.50
N VAL A 29 19.54 13.45 -23.82
CA VAL A 29 18.73 14.30 -24.74
C VAL A 29 17.26 14.33 -24.31
N ARG A 30 16.69 13.19 -23.93
CA ARG A 30 15.32 13.09 -23.43
C ARG A 30 15.12 13.95 -22.18
N PHE A 31 16.02 13.88 -21.19
CA PHE A 31 15.93 14.70 -20.00
C PHE A 31 16.06 16.20 -20.30
N ARG A 32 16.92 16.59 -21.23
CA ARG A 32 16.97 18.01 -21.69
C ARG A 32 15.65 18.46 -22.31
N ALA A 33 15.01 17.59 -23.13
CA ALA A 33 13.71 17.91 -23.75
C ALA A 33 12.61 18.04 -22.68
N LEU A 34 12.55 17.13 -21.70
CA LEU A 34 11.59 17.19 -20.59
C LEU A 34 11.78 18.44 -19.71
N ALA A 35 13.02 18.80 -19.39
CA ALA A 35 13.32 20.02 -18.65
C ALA A 35 12.92 21.28 -19.45
N GLN A 36 13.09 21.27 -20.76
CA GLN A 36 12.66 22.37 -21.61
C GLN A 36 11.13 22.47 -21.69
N LEU A 37 10.43 21.32 -21.79
CA LEU A 37 8.96 21.27 -21.71
C LEU A 37 8.47 21.87 -20.40
N SER A 38 9.07 21.50 -19.26
CA SER A 38 8.72 22.03 -17.95
C SER A 38 8.87 23.57 -17.90
N ARG A 39 9.95 24.12 -18.44
CA ARG A 39 10.15 25.57 -18.53
C ARG A 39 9.10 26.27 -19.39
N HIS A 40 8.72 25.70 -20.53
CA HIS A 40 7.66 26.27 -21.38
C HIS A 40 6.28 26.19 -20.73
N ARG A 41 6.09 25.31 -19.77
CA ARG A 41 4.85 25.06 -19.05
C ARG A 41 4.93 25.50 -17.59
N GLU A 42 5.80 26.45 -17.27
CA GLU A 42 6.01 26.94 -15.91
C GLU A 42 4.69 27.31 -15.23
N GLY A 43 4.47 26.77 -14.01
CA GLY A 43 3.21 26.91 -13.27
C GLY A 43 2.08 25.95 -13.69
N ALA A 44 2.23 25.15 -14.74
CA ALA A 44 1.24 24.15 -15.12
C ALA A 44 1.40 22.88 -14.26
N ARG A 45 0.33 22.48 -13.57
CA ARG A 45 0.30 21.25 -12.73
C ARG A 45 0.27 19.96 -13.56
N SER A 46 0.10 20.05 -14.88
CA SER A 46 -0.18 18.92 -15.79
C SER A 46 1.03 18.41 -16.56
N VAL A 47 2.24 18.93 -16.34
CA VAL A 47 3.42 18.52 -17.13
C VAL A 47 3.71 17.02 -16.99
N ALA A 48 3.61 16.48 -15.78
CA ALA A 48 3.82 15.05 -15.56
C ALA A 48 2.80 14.18 -16.31
N GLN A 49 1.53 14.61 -16.33
CA GLN A 49 0.45 13.91 -17.06
C GLN A 49 0.66 14.00 -18.58
N GLU A 50 1.06 15.16 -19.10
CA GLU A 50 1.40 15.30 -20.53
C GLU A 50 2.53 14.33 -20.93
N VAL A 51 3.56 14.22 -20.10
CA VAL A 51 4.67 13.28 -20.30
C VAL A 51 4.19 11.83 -20.17
N ALA A 52 3.32 11.53 -19.18
CA ALA A 52 2.73 10.21 -19.00
C ALA A 52 1.99 9.73 -20.24
N PHE A 53 1.15 10.58 -20.82
CA PHE A 53 0.45 10.30 -22.09
C PHE A 53 1.42 10.13 -23.26
N ALA A 54 2.37 11.06 -23.43
CA ALA A 54 3.28 11.05 -24.58
C ALA A 54 4.23 9.83 -24.57
N LEU A 55 4.60 9.34 -23.41
CA LEU A 55 5.55 8.22 -23.26
C LEU A 55 4.89 6.91 -22.80
N SER A 56 3.55 6.87 -22.67
CA SER A 56 2.78 5.72 -22.19
C SER A 56 3.28 5.24 -20.80
N LEU A 57 3.46 6.16 -19.87
CA LEU A 57 3.94 5.91 -18.51
C LEU A 57 2.81 6.13 -17.48
N VAL A 58 2.97 5.55 -16.29
CA VAL A 58 2.15 5.95 -15.13
C VAL A 58 2.58 7.31 -14.60
N ASP A 59 1.63 8.10 -14.08
CA ASP A 59 1.84 9.48 -13.62
C ASP A 59 3.01 9.63 -12.64
N SER A 60 3.15 8.70 -11.70
CA SER A 60 4.23 8.72 -10.70
C SER A 60 5.62 8.58 -11.33
N HIS A 61 5.75 7.73 -12.37
CA HIS A 61 7.00 7.54 -13.08
C HIS A 61 7.33 8.78 -13.93
N ALA A 62 6.34 9.32 -14.64
CA ALA A 62 6.48 10.54 -15.42
C ALA A 62 6.88 11.74 -14.53
N GLY A 63 6.23 11.89 -13.37
CA GLY A 63 6.59 12.92 -12.39
C GLY A 63 8.04 12.79 -11.89
N THR A 64 8.48 11.57 -11.60
CA THR A 64 9.88 11.31 -11.21
C THR A 64 10.86 11.67 -12.33
N MET A 65 10.52 11.36 -13.59
CA MET A 65 11.35 11.71 -14.75
C MET A 65 11.43 13.21 -14.98
N VAL A 66 10.32 13.94 -14.87
CA VAL A 66 10.30 15.41 -15.01
C VAL A 66 11.15 16.07 -13.92
N SER A 67 10.95 15.67 -12.65
CA SER A 67 11.74 16.19 -11.53
C SER A 67 13.24 15.90 -11.68
N ALA A 68 13.60 14.70 -12.16
CA ALA A 68 14.99 14.37 -12.45
C ALA A 68 15.55 15.20 -13.62
N ALA A 69 14.77 15.43 -14.67
CA ALA A 69 15.16 16.26 -15.81
C ALA A 69 15.47 17.71 -15.39
N GLU A 70 14.62 18.29 -14.56
CA GLU A 70 14.85 19.61 -13.99
C GLU A 70 16.13 19.64 -13.15
N ALA A 71 16.29 18.69 -12.23
CA ALA A 71 17.46 18.61 -11.38
C ALA A 71 18.75 18.43 -12.19
N LEU A 72 18.77 17.54 -13.16
CA LEU A 72 19.95 17.27 -14.00
C LEU A 72 20.36 18.49 -14.82
N THR A 73 19.40 19.28 -15.30
CA THR A 73 19.70 20.44 -16.14
C THR A 73 20.02 21.73 -15.35
N THR A 74 19.68 21.81 -14.08
CA THR A 74 19.88 23.03 -13.26
C THR A 74 20.95 22.85 -12.19
N ARG A 75 20.93 21.75 -11.45
CA ARG A 75 21.72 21.56 -10.22
C ARG A 75 22.62 20.32 -10.21
N LEU A 76 22.57 19.47 -11.27
CA LEU A 76 23.39 18.27 -11.42
C LEU A 76 24.06 18.21 -12.81
N PRO A 77 24.72 19.29 -13.29
CA PRO A 77 25.24 19.39 -14.64
C PRO A 77 26.37 18.39 -14.92
N ARG A 78 27.17 18.00 -13.92
CA ARG A 78 28.26 17.04 -14.09
C ARG A 78 27.71 15.63 -14.27
N THR A 79 26.72 15.23 -13.47
CA THR A 79 25.99 13.96 -13.66
C THR A 79 25.36 13.90 -15.04
N LEU A 80 24.73 14.98 -15.53
CA LEU A 80 24.21 15.03 -16.89
C LEU A 80 25.32 14.90 -17.94
N GLY A 81 26.46 15.55 -17.75
CA GLY A 81 27.62 15.43 -18.63
C GLY A 81 28.16 13.98 -18.73
N LEU A 82 28.17 13.24 -17.62
CA LEU A 82 28.53 11.83 -17.61
C LEU A 82 27.54 10.97 -18.41
N MET A 83 26.25 11.29 -18.37
CA MET A 83 25.24 10.63 -19.24
C MET A 83 25.50 10.94 -20.72
N GLU A 84 25.80 12.18 -21.08
CA GLU A 84 26.12 12.60 -22.46
C GLU A 84 27.37 11.90 -23.01
N GLN A 85 28.28 11.53 -22.12
CA GLN A 85 29.45 10.71 -22.45
C GLN A 85 29.13 9.21 -22.52
N GLY A 86 27.93 8.78 -22.08
CA GLY A 86 27.54 7.37 -22.03
C GLY A 86 28.12 6.62 -20.83
N ARG A 87 28.64 7.33 -19.82
CA ARG A 87 29.32 6.76 -18.63
C ARG A 87 28.37 6.47 -17.47
N VAL A 88 27.21 7.12 -17.43
CA VAL A 88 26.17 6.93 -16.41
C VAL A 88 24.81 6.78 -17.09
N SER A 89 24.08 5.72 -16.75
CA SER A 89 22.73 5.47 -17.28
C SER A 89 21.71 6.48 -16.73
N GLY A 90 20.61 6.70 -17.46
CA GLY A 90 19.51 7.55 -16.99
C GLY A 90 18.94 7.07 -15.66
N PHE A 91 18.84 5.75 -15.45
CA PHE A 91 18.40 5.19 -14.17
C PHE A 91 19.38 5.54 -13.03
N GLY A 92 20.68 5.48 -13.27
CA GLY A 92 21.71 5.92 -12.32
C GLY A 92 21.59 7.41 -12.00
N ALA A 93 21.44 8.24 -13.02
CA ALA A 93 21.28 9.69 -12.86
C ALA A 93 20.00 10.06 -12.09
N MET A 94 18.89 9.34 -12.30
CA MET A 94 17.67 9.50 -11.48
C MET A 94 17.91 9.14 -10.01
N LYS A 95 18.79 8.17 -9.69
CA LYS A 95 19.18 7.87 -8.29
C LYS A 95 19.98 9.02 -7.67
N VAL A 96 20.84 9.69 -8.45
CA VAL A 96 21.55 10.90 -7.99
C VAL A 96 20.54 12.03 -7.72
N ALA A 97 19.64 12.29 -8.67
CA ALA A 97 18.61 13.33 -8.53
C ALA A 97 17.73 13.09 -7.29
N ALA A 98 17.28 11.86 -7.07
CA ALA A 98 16.49 11.50 -5.90
C ALA A 98 17.25 11.66 -4.57
N ALA A 99 18.52 11.25 -4.52
CA ALA A 99 19.34 11.33 -3.31
C ALA A 99 19.68 12.79 -2.92
N THR A 100 19.72 13.70 -3.89
CA THR A 100 20.04 15.12 -3.71
C THR A 100 18.82 16.05 -3.73
N ALA A 101 17.60 15.50 -3.89
CA ALA A 101 16.37 16.29 -4.08
C ALA A 101 16.08 17.28 -2.94
N TRP A 102 16.49 16.95 -1.74
CA TRP A 102 16.25 17.72 -0.52
C TRP A 102 17.28 18.85 -0.27
N LEU A 103 18.38 18.88 -1.03
CA LEU A 103 19.40 19.90 -0.92
C LEU A 103 18.94 21.21 -1.55
N SER A 104 19.50 22.33 -1.09
CA SER A 104 19.46 23.60 -1.82
C SER A 104 20.20 23.46 -3.17
N ASP A 105 19.93 24.34 -4.10
CA ASP A 105 20.59 24.32 -5.42
C ASP A 105 22.12 24.42 -5.29
N GLU A 106 22.62 25.29 -4.41
CA GLU A 106 24.03 25.40 -4.11
C GLU A 106 24.65 24.13 -3.57
N ASN A 107 23.99 23.51 -2.59
CA ASN A 107 24.44 22.24 -2.00
C ASN A 107 24.34 21.08 -2.99
N ALA A 108 23.33 21.08 -3.88
CA ALA A 108 23.20 20.08 -4.92
C ALA A 108 24.34 20.18 -5.95
N LEU A 109 24.71 21.38 -6.38
CA LEU A 109 25.88 21.63 -7.24
C LEU A 109 27.19 21.17 -6.56
N ALA A 110 27.35 21.44 -5.27
CA ALA A 110 28.49 20.97 -4.50
C ALA A 110 28.55 19.44 -4.39
N ALA A 111 27.39 18.78 -4.16
CA ALA A 111 27.29 17.32 -4.14
C ALA A 111 27.60 16.72 -5.52
N ASP A 112 27.09 17.31 -6.61
CA ASP A 112 27.36 16.87 -7.98
C ASP A 112 28.86 16.96 -8.32
N ALA A 113 29.55 17.97 -7.83
CA ALA A 113 31.01 18.09 -7.98
C ALA A 113 31.78 16.97 -7.26
N LEU A 114 31.30 16.55 -6.09
CA LEU A 114 31.92 15.41 -5.35
C LEU A 114 31.67 14.05 -6.02
N LEU A 115 30.72 13.98 -6.94
CA LEU A 115 30.31 12.74 -7.60
C LEU A 115 31.00 12.51 -8.95
N GLU A 116 31.58 13.51 -9.58
CA GLU A 116 32.12 13.47 -10.94
C GLU A 116 33.00 12.24 -11.20
N ASP A 117 33.95 11.96 -10.32
CA ASP A 117 34.89 10.81 -10.45
C ASP A 117 34.41 9.53 -9.73
N ARG A 118 33.14 9.54 -9.22
CA ARG A 118 32.64 8.46 -8.36
C ARG A 118 31.46 7.70 -8.92
N LEU A 119 30.98 8.05 -10.10
CA LEU A 119 29.77 7.43 -10.67
C LEU A 119 30.07 6.40 -11.75
N GLU A 120 31.22 6.49 -12.41
CA GLU A 120 31.61 5.60 -13.49
C GLU A 120 31.79 4.17 -13.02
N GLU A 121 31.46 3.20 -13.87
CA GLU A 121 31.58 1.75 -13.63
C GLU A 121 30.84 1.25 -12.38
N ARG A 122 29.82 1.99 -11.90
CA ARG A 122 29.02 1.62 -10.73
C ARG A 122 27.62 1.20 -11.11
N ASN A 123 27.10 0.20 -10.42
CA ASN A 123 25.71 -0.15 -10.51
C ASN A 123 24.82 0.92 -9.80
N SER A 124 23.53 0.90 -10.07
CA SER A 124 22.58 1.90 -9.57
C SER A 124 22.53 2.01 -8.04
N GLU A 125 22.79 0.92 -7.31
CA GLU A 125 22.81 0.94 -5.84
C GLU A 125 24.09 1.57 -5.30
N GLN A 126 25.23 1.33 -5.94
CA GLN A 126 26.49 1.99 -5.62
C GLN A 126 26.42 3.49 -5.92
N ILE A 127 25.77 3.87 -7.03
CA ILE A 127 25.50 5.27 -7.39
C ILE A 127 24.62 5.92 -6.31
N ARG A 128 23.53 5.27 -5.91
CA ARG A 128 22.64 5.77 -4.85
C ARG A 128 23.40 6.02 -3.55
N LYS A 129 24.23 5.06 -3.12
CA LYS A 129 25.05 5.18 -1.91
C LYS A 129 26.04 6.31 -1.99
N ALA A 130 26.73 6.47 -3.14
CA ALA A 130 27.66 7.56 -3.36
C ALA A 130 26.98 8.93 -3.32
N ALA A 131 25.82 9.06 -3.98
CA ALA A 131 25.01 10.28 -3.99
C ALA A 131 24.49 10.64 -2.60
N SER A 132 23.98 9.65 -1.85
CA SER A 132 23.55 9.86 -0.46
C SER A 132 24.72 10.32 0.42
N HIS A 133 25.91 9.72 0.27
CA HIS A 133 27.10 10.13 1.01
C HIS A 133 27.51 11.57 0.66
N ALA A 134 27.52 11.95 -0.63
CA ALA A 134 27.81 13.31 -1.05
C ALA A 134 26.81 14.32 -0.47
N ALA A 135 25.51 14.02 -0.55
CA ALA A 135 24.45 14.86 0.01
C ALA A 135 24.62 15.09 1.52
N LEU A 136 24.88 14.02 2.30
CA LEU A 136 25.14 14.10 3.74
C LEU A 136 26.42 14.86 4.08
N THR A 137 27.40 14.89 3.17
CA THR A 137 28.68 15.59 3.36
C THR A 137 28.51 17.09 3.21
N VAL A 138 27.73 17.54 2.22
CA VAL A 138 27.57 18.97 1.89
C VAL A 138 26.56 19.69 2.80
N ASP A 139 25.56 18.98 3.34
CA ASP A 139 24.58 19.56 4.27
C ASP A 139 24.31 18.62 5.47
N ARG A 140 25.21 18.68 6.42
CA ARG A 140 25.14 17.86 7.65
C ARG A 140 23.96 18.24 8.55
N GLU A 141 23.68 19.54 8.66
CA GLU A 141 22.60 20.03 9.51
C GLU A 141 21.22 19.75 8.88
N GLY A 142 21.06 19.97 7.58
CA GLY A 142 19.86 19.60 6.84
C GLY A 142 19.59 18.11 6.90
N ALA A 143 20.64 17.29 6.81
CA ALA A 143 20.52 15.84 6.98
C ALA A 143 20.00 15.46 8.38
N ALA A 144 20.52 16.08 9.44
CA ALA A 144 20.06 15.82 10.81
C ALA A 144 18.57 16.21 11.00
N ARG A 145 18.17 17.40 10.54
CA ARG A 145 16.77 17.84 10.57
C ARG A 145 15.85 16.90 9.80
N ARG A 146 16.30 16.42 8.62
CA ARG A 146 15.54 15.47 7.80
C ARG A 146 15.34 14.12 8.49
N VAL A 147 16.37 13.59 9.15
CA VAL A 147 16.25 12.34 9.93
C VAL A 147 15.18 12.50 11.00
N GLU A 148 15.16 13.62 11.71
CA GLU A 148 14.19 13.84 12.78
C GLU A 148 12.76 13.97 12.22
N HIS A 149 12.59 14.70 11.13
CA HIS A 149 11.29 14.81 10.45
C HIS A 149 10.76 13.45 9.96
N HIS A 150 11.61 12.59 9.37
CA HIS A 150 11.20 11.23 8.99
C HIS A 150 10.84 10.38 10.22
N ARG A 151 11.61 10.50 11.32
CA ARG A 151 11.31 9.80 12.56
C ARG A 151 9.95 10.19 13.16
N GLU A 152 9.51 11.43 12.99
CA GLU A 152 8.19 11.90 13.42
C GLU A 152 7.07 11.25 12.55
N GLY A 153 7.31 11.10 11.27
CA GLY A 153 6.39 10.51 10.30
C GLY A 153 6.31 8.97 10.30
N ARG A 154 7.11 8.28 11.14
CA ARG A 154 7.18 6.81 11.17
C ARG A 154 5.82 6.16 11.36
N ARG A 155 5.56 5.12 10.60
CA ARG A 155 4.29 4.40 10.66
C ARG A 155 4.44 2.91 10.33
N LEU A 156 3.46 2.13 10.76
CA LEU A 156 3.27 0.76 10.34
C LEU A 156 2.23 0.73 9.22
N ALA A 157 2.60 0.20 8.08
CA ALA A 157 1.71 0.02 6.94
C ALA A 157 1.43 -1.46 6.70
N VAL A 158 0.19 -1.78 6.31
CA VAL A 158 -0.19 -3.09 5.77
C VAL A 158 -0.52 -2.88 4.30
N ARG A 159 0.13 -3.62 3.42
CA ARG A 159 -0.15 -3.60 1.98
C ARG A 159 -0.75 -4.92 1.58
N GLN A 160 -1.93 -4.87 1.02
CA GLN A 160 -2.60 -6.04 0.47
C GLN A 160 -1.99 -6.37 -0.90
N GLY A 161 -1.69 -7.65 -1.10
CA GLY A 161 -1.29 -8.17 -2.39
C GLY A 161 -2.42 -8.96 -3.04
N GLU A 162 -2.22 -9.37 -4.26
CA GLU A 162 -3.17 -10.20 -4.99
C GLU A 162 -3.23 -11.62 -4.39
N THR A 163 -4.37 -12.29 -4.52
CA THR A 163 -4.56 -13.72 -4.20
C THR A 163 -4.31 -14.14 -2.73
N GLY A 164 -4.61 -13.25 -1.77
CA GLY A 164 -4.57 -13.62 -0.35
C GLY A 164 -3.18 -13.57 0.29
N VAL A 165 -2.28 -12.75 -0.25
CA VAL A 165 -1.01 -12.40 0.37
C VAL A 165 -1.04 -10.95 0.87
N ALA A 166 -0.22 -10.61 1.86
CA ALA A 166 -0.09 -9.25 2.36
C ALA A 166 1.34 -8.98 2.85
N SER A 167 1.69 -7.72 2.99
CA SER A 167 2.96 -7.28 3.57
C SER A 167 2.70 -6.37 4.75
N ILE A 168 3.55 -6.46 5.75
CA ILE A 168 3.64 -5.50 6.85
C ILE A 168 4.97 -4.75 6.74
N GLU A 169 4.92 -3.44 6.79
CA GLU A 169 6.08 -2.59 6.52
C GLU A 169 6.20 -1.49 7.59
N VAL A 170 7.38 -1.34 8.18
CA VAL A 170 7.71 -0.22 9.05
C VAL A 170 8.33 0.87 8.20
N GLU A 171 7.57 1.91 7.90
CA GLU A 171 8.04 3.08 7.14
C GLU A 171 8.69 4.10 8.09
N ASP A 172 9.80 4.70 7.67
CA ASP A 172 10.59 5.70 8.40
C ASP A 172 11.02 5.28 9.83
N GLY A 173 11.12 3.97 10.05
CA GLY A 173 11.59 3.41 11.32
C GLY A 173 13.05 3.77 11.62
N PRO A 174 13.43 3.95 12.91
CA PRO A 174 14.81 4.19 13.30
C PRO A 174 15.74 3.10 12.75
N VAL A 175 16.74 3.49 11.93
CA VAL A 175 17.59 2.56 11.18
C VAL A 175 18.30 1.55 12.09
N GLU A 176 18.71 1.99 13.29
CA GLU A 176 19.34 1.14 14.28
C GLU A 176 18.41 0.02 14.79
N LYS A 177 17.11 0.34 14.98
CA LYS A 177 16.10 -0.65 15.41
C LYS A 177 15.72 -1.61 14.29
N VAL A 178 15.52 -1.08 13.07
CA VAL A 178 15.19 -1.88 11.89
C VAL A 178 16.33 -2.85 11.57
N THR A 179 17.59 -2.36 11.61
CA THR A 179 18.77 -3.20 11.39
C THR A 179 18.90 -4.28 12.48
N ALA A 180 18.72 -3.92 13.75
CA ALA A 180 18.80 -4.87 14.86
C ALA A 180 17.69 -5.94 14.76
N ALA A 181 16.47 -5.54 14.39
CA ALA A 181 15.35 -6.47 14.15
C ALA A 181 15.70 -7.45 13.02
N TYR A 182 16.18 -6.95 11.88
CA TYR A 182 16.57 -7.81 10.75
C TYR A 182 17.69 -8.80 11.11
N VAL A 183 18.75 -8.34 11.82
CA VAL A 183 19.84 -9.20 12.28
C VAL A 183 19.33 -10.29 13.22
N ARG A 184 18.40 -9.97 14.11
CA ARG A 184 17.76 -10.96 14.99
C ARG A 184 16.98 -12.00 14.17
N ILE A 185 16.13 -11.56 13.26
CA ILE A 185 15.32 -12.42 12.39
C ILE A 185 16.24 -13.34 11.56
N ASP A 186 17.28 -12.79 10.92
CA ASP A 186 18.22 -13.55 10.11
C ASP A 186 18.94 -14.63 10.92
N ARG A 187 19.37 -14.31 12.14
CA ARG A 187 20.00 -15.27 13.04
C ARG A 187 19.08 -16.41 13.44
N GLU A 188 17.84 -16.12 13.81
CA GLU A 188 16.83 -17.13 14.18
C GLU A 188 16.45 -17.99 12.96
N ALA A 189 16.26 -17.38 11.79
CA ALA A 189 15.98 -18.10 10.54
C ALA A 189 17.13 -19.05 10.13
N ARG A 190 18.39 -18.62 10.28
CA ARG A 190 19.55 -19.47 10.03
C ARG A 190 19.63 -20.65 10.99
N ALA A 191 19.25 -20.47 12.24
CA ALA A 191 19.23 -21.56 13.22
C ALA A 191 18.17 -22.63 12.88
N LEU A 192 17.07 -22.24 12.23
CA LEU A 192 16.02 -23.16 11.75
C LEU A 192 16.42 -23.87 10.44
N LYS A 193 17.35 -23.32 9.66
CA LYS A 193 17.78 -23.91 8.39
C LYS A 193 18.71 -25.11 8.62
N THR A 194 18.12 -26.23 9.00
CA THR A 194 18.80 -27.54 9.14
C THR A 194 18.70 -28.35 7.85
N GLY A 195 19.37 -29.52 7.80
CA GLY A 195 19.43 -30.36 6.59
C GLY A 195 18.08 -30.80 6.03
N ASP A 196 17.07 -30.99 6.89
CA ASP A 196 15.73 -31.44 6.51
C ASP A 196 14.73 -30.29 6.25
N GLU A 197 15.14 -29.05 6.46
CA GLU A 197 14.29 -27.88 6.25
C GLU A 197 14.18 -27.53 4.75
N THR A 198 12.96 -27.66 4.22
CA THR A 198 12.68 -27.46 2.78
C THR A 198 12.45 -26.00 2.41
N ARG A 199 12.07 -25.13 3.36
CA ARG A 199 11.85 -23.71 3.11
C ARG A 199 13.14 -22.99 2.78
N THR A 200 13.09 -21.99 1.93
CA THR A 200 14.22 -21.09 1.67
C THR A 200 14.55 -20.24 2.91
N LEU A 201 15.74 -19.69 2.99
CA LEU A 201 16.11 -18.81 4.09
C LEU A 201 15.22 -17.56 4.16
N ASP A 202 14.77 -17.07 3.00
CA ASP A 202 13.89 -15.90 2.96
C ASP A 202 12.46 -16.23 3.44
N GLN A 203 11.97 -17.44 3.15
CA GLN A 203 10.71 -17.93 3.74
C GLN A 203 10.83 -18.05 5.26
N LEU A 204 11.92 -18.61 5.77
CA LEU A 204 12.17 -18.70 7.20
C LEU A 204 12.28 -17.32 7.88
N ARG A 205 12.92 -16.34 7.22
CA ARG A 205 12.96 -14.95 7.73
C ARG A 205 11.56 -14.34 7.85
N ALA A 206 10.72 -14.56 6.84
CA ALA A 206 9.34 -14.05 6.84
C ALA A 206 8.51 -14.71 7.96
N ASP A 207 8.60 -16.03 8.09
CA ASP A 207 7.90 -16.79 9.13
C ASP A 207 8.35 -16.32 10.54
N VAL A 208 9.66 -16.27 10.79
CA VAL A 208 10.21 -15.80 12.07
C VAL A 208 9.79 -14.36 12.38
N ALA A 209 9.77 -13.47 11.39
CA ALA A 209 9.33 -12.09 11.60
C ALA A 209 7.87 -12.02 12.07
N LEU A 210 6.99 -12.78 11.41
CA LEU A 210 5.57 -12.84 11.79
C LEU A 210 5.39 -13.50 13.17
N ASP A 211 6.09 -14.59 13.47
CA ASP A 211 6.04 -15.26 14.77
C ASP A 211 6.47 -14.31 15.90
N LEU A 212 7.52 -13.54 15.70
CA LEU A 212 7.98 -12.55 16.69
C LEU A 212 6.95 -11.44 16.92
N LEU A 213 6.29 -10.97 15.87
CA LEU A 213 5.21 -9.96 15.96
C LEU A 213 3.97 -10.50 16.66
N LEU A 214 3.66 -11.78 16.47
CA LEU A 214 2.53 -12.45 17.12
C LEU A 214 2.83 -12.95 18.54
N GLY A 215 4.01 -12.65 19.09
CA GLY A 215 4.38 -13.00 20.46
C GLY A 215 5.22 -14.25 20.62
N GLY A 216 5.68 -14.85 19.53
CA GLY A 216 6.53 -16.05 19.49
C GLY A 216 5.83 -17.34 19.94
N GLN A 217 6.53 -18.47 19.86
CA GLN A 217 6.04 -19.76 20.39
C GLN A 217 5.95 -19.69 21.92
N GLY A 218 4.74 -19.49 22.45
CA GLY A 218 4.46 -19.45 23.89
C GLY A 218 4.17 -18.07 24.47
N GLY A 219 4.01 -17.03 23.66
CA GLY A 219 3.63 -15.68 24.12
C GLY A 219 2.21 -15.69 24.72
N LYS A 220 2.06 -15.15 25.96
CA LYS A 220 0.78 -14.81 26.57
C LYS A 220 0.23 -13.48 26.02
N GLY A 221 0.36 -13.24 24.72
CA GLY A 221 -0.23 -12.08 24.07
C GLY A 221 -1.73 -12.19 23.93
N GLU A 222 -2.45 -11.09 23.93
CA GLU A 222 -3.84 -11.07 23.48
C GLU A 222 -3.88 -11.63 22.07
N ARG A 223 -4.72 -12.65 21.84
CA ARG A 223 -4.89 -13.27 20.52
C ARG A 223 -5.59 -12.25 19.61
N ALA A 224 -4.98 -11.92 18.50
CA ALA A 224 -5.65 -11.14 17.47
C ALA A 224 -6.72 -12.01 16.81
N GLU A 225 -7.96 -11.53 16.80
CA GLU A 225 -9.04 -12.19 16.09
C GLU A 225 -9.00 -11.76 14.60
N VAL A 226 -9.10 -12.74 13.72
CA VAL A 226 -9.22 -12.53 12.27
C VAL A 226 -10.57 -13.04 11.83
N PHE A 227 -11.37 -12.21 11.15
CA PHE A 227 -12.71 -12.55 10.70
C PHE A 227 -12.68 -13.02 9.24
N LEU A 228 -13.20 -14.21 9.01
CA LEU A 228 -13.33 -14.81 7.68
C LEU A 228 -14.81 -15.07 7.41
N TYR A 229 -15.31 -14.54 6.29
CA TYR A 229 -16.68 -14.74 5.81
C TYR A 229 -16.66 -15.69 4.63
N MET A 230 -17.41 -16.79 4.74
CA MET A 230 -17.42 -17.85 3.74
C MET A 230 -18.80 -18.52 3.70
N ASP A 231 -19.28 -18.80 2.50
CA ASP A 231 -20.50 -19.59 2.31
C ASP A 231 -20.31 -21.04 2.83
N LEU A 232 -21.39 -21.62 3.35
CA LEU A 232 -21.35 -22.97 3.91
C LEU A 232 -20.95 -24.02 2.85
N PHE A 233 -21.40 -23.88 1.61
CA PHE A 233 -21.06 -24.83 0.56
C PHE A 233 -19.59 -24.73 0.16
N THR A 234 -19.02 -23.52 0.19
CA THR A 234 -17.57 -23.29 0.03
C THR A 234 -16.80 -23.93 1.19
N TYR A 235 -17.25 -23.78 2.43
CA TYR A 235 -16.64 -24.42 3.60
C TYR A 235 -16.64 -25.95 3.49
N LEU A 236 -17.76 -26.53 3.05
CA LEU A 236 -17.92 -27.97 2.87
C LEU A 236 -17.23 -28.53 1.61
N GLY A 237 -16.66 -27.68 0.76
CA GLY A 237 -16.01 -28.06 -0.49
C GLY A 237 -16.98 -28.46 -1.60
N VAL A 238 -18.24 -28.04 -1.51
CA VAL A 238 -19.26 -28.28 -2.55
C VAL A 238 -19.13 -27.33 -3.73
N ASN A 239 -18.68 -26.09 -3.46
CA ASN A 239 -18.34 -25.11 -4.47
C ASN A 239 -16.95 -24.49 -4.19
N GLU A 240 -16.45 -23.65 -5.12
CA GLU A 240 -15.17 -22.96 -5.04
C GLU A 240 -15.35 -21.43 -5.02
N ASP A 241 -16.48 -20.94 -4.50
CA ASP A 241 -16.74 -19.52 -4.42
C ASP A 241 -15.71 -18.82 -3.51
N PRO A 242 -15.24 -17.61 -3.85
CA PRO A 242 -14.28 -16.89 -3.04
C PRO A 242 -14.87 -16.53 -1.67
N ALA A 243 -14.04 -16.57 -0.64
CA ALA A 243 -14.36 -16.07 0.69
C ALA A 243 -13.80 -14.66 0.89
N GLU A 244 -14.25 -13.96 1.92
CA GLU A 244 -13.73 -12.62 2.28
C GLU A 244 -13.04 -12.66 3.63
N LEU A 245 -11.80 -12.16 3.65
CA LEU A 245 -11.04 -11.93 4.86
C LEU A 245 -11.15 -10.45 5.26
N ALA A 246 -11.73 -10.17 6.43
CA ALA A 246 -11.95 -8.81 6.88
C ALA A 246 -10.65 -8.00 6.89
N GLY A 247 -10.68 -6.82 6.27
CA GLY A 247 -9.51 -5.95 6.12
C GLY A 247 -8.50 -6.36 5.04
N HIS A 248 -8.76 -7.49 4.33
CA HIS A 248 -7.94 -7.91 3.19
C HIS A 248 -8.76 -7.94 1.88
N GLY A 249 -10.04 -8.33 1.94
CA GLY A 249 -10.89 -8.54 0.78
C GLY A 249 -10.98 -10.03 0.38
N HIS A 250 -11.29 -10.30 -0.89
CA HIS A 250 -11.56 -11.65 -1.35
C HIS A 250 -10.30 -12.53 -1.42
N ILE A 251 -10.46 -13.78 -0.97
CA ILE A 251 -9.42 -14.81 -1.00
C ILE A 251 -9.97 -16.10 -1.63
N PRO A 252 -9.11 -16.93 -2.26
CA PRO A 252 -9.55 -18.20 -2.83
C PRO A 252 -10.15 -19.16 -1.79
N ALA A 253 -11.15 -19.93 -2.20
CA ALA A 253 -11.81 -20.93 -1.36
C ALA A 253 -10.83 -21.90 -0.66
N SER A 254 -9.79 -22.34 -1.36
CA SER A 254 -8.77 -23.24 -0.82
C SER A 254 -7.98 -22.62 0.34
N LEU A 255 -7.66 -21.32 0.26
CA LEU A 255 -7.02 -20.58 1.36
C LEU A 255 -7.99 -20.39 2.52
N ALA A 256 -9.23 -20.02 2.23
CA ALA A 256 -10.28 -19.83 3.23
C ALA A 256 -10.55 -21.10 4.04
N ARG A 257 -10.70 -22.25 3.38
CA ARG A 257 -10.84 -23.55 4.04
C ARG A 257 -9.66 -23.88 4.94
N ARG A 258 -8.44 -23.62 4.49
CA ARG A 258 -7.24 -23.86 5.30
C ARG A 258 -7.22 -22.99 6.56
N ILE A 259 -7.64 -21.72 6.48
CA ILE A 259 -7.78 -20.84 7.64
C ILE A 259 -8.90 -21.35 8.56
N ALA A 260 -10.06 -21.69 8.00
CA ALA A 260 -11.24 -22.11 8.75
C ALA A 260 -11.06 -23.44 9.47
N THR A 261 -10.18 -24.33 9.01
CA THR A 261 -9.86 -25.62 9.63
C THR A 261 -8.68 -25.56 10.60
N GLY A 262 -8.11 -24.37 10.85
CA GLY A 262 -7.06 -24.18 11.84
C GLY A 262 -7.52 -24.56 13.25
N SER A 263 -6.60 -25.07 14.09
CA SER A 263 -6.91 -25.59 15.43
C SER A 263 -7.48 -24.57 16.42
N GLU A 264 -7.35 -23.29 16.12
CA GLU A 264 -7.80 -22.17 16.98
C GLU A 264 -8.98 -21.42 16.38
N THR A 265 -9.58 -21.91 15.28
CA THR A 265 -10.70 -21.24 14.60
C THR A 265 -12.01 -21.47 15.34
N VAL A 266 -12.74 -20.39 15.63
CA VAL A 266 -14.12 -20.45 16.16
C VAL A 266 -15.08 -20.13 15.02
N LEU A 267 -15.95 -21.10 14.69
CA LEU A 267 -16.96 -20.94 13.65
C LEU A 267 -18.25 -20.35 14.25
N ARG A 268 -18.78 -19.30 13.62
CA ARG A 268 -20.07 -18.71 13.97
C ARG A 268 -20.97 -18.72 12.75
N ARG A 269 -22.23 -19.16 12.93
CA ARG A 269 -23.22 -19.12 11.87
C ARG A 269 -23.86 -17.73 11.79
N ILE A 270 -23.90 -17.17 10.59
CA ILE A 270 -24.59 -15.93 10.26
C ILE A 270 -25.77 -16.31 9.35
N ILE A 271 -26.95 -15.75 9.64
CA ILE A 271 -28.13 -15.94 8.78
C ILE A 271 -28.26 -14.71 7.90
N THR A 272 -28.29 -14.91 6.60
CA THR A 272 -28.47 -13.87 5.61
C THR A 272 -29.80 -14.04 4.88
N ASP A 273 -30.35 -12.94 4.36
CA ASP A 273 -31.44 -12.99 3.40
C ASP A 273 -30.94 -13.64 2.08
N PRO A 274 -31.57 -14.69 1.59
CA PRO A 274 -31.07 -15.43 0.44
C PRO A 274 -31.16 -14.64 -0.88
N LEU A 275 -32.01 -13.61 -0.96
CA LEU A 275 -32.19 -12.81 -2.18
C LEU A 275 -31.27 -11.61 -2.24
N SER A 276 -31.06 -10.93 -1.10
CA SER A 276 -30.21 -9.73 -1.02
C SER A 276 -28.82 -9.99 -0.47
N GLY A 277 -28.59 -11.15 0.18
CA GLY A 277 -27.35 -11.45 0.89
C GLY A 277 -27.15 -10.65 2.18
N GLN A 278 -28.13 -9.84 2.59
CA GLN A 278 -28.02 -8.98 3.76
C GLN A 278 -28.27 -9.74 5.07
N VAL A 279 -27.63 -9.28 6.14
CA VAL A 279 -27.71 -9.88 7.47
C VAL A 279 -28.98 -9.43 8.19
N LEU A 280 -29.76 -10.36 8.78
CA LEU A 280 -31.04 -10.12 9.46
C LEU A 280 -30.85 -9.91 10.99
N ASP A 281 -31.77 -9.14 11.64
CA ASP A 281 -31.72 -8.47 12.95
C ASP A 281 -31.69 -9.33 14.24
N LEU A 282 -31.30 -8.71 15.40
CA LEU A 282 -31.23 -9.28 16.76
C LEU A 282 -31.69 -8.38 17.95
N GLY A 283 -32.68 -7.45 17.79
CA GLY A 283 -33.53 -6.90 18.89
C GLY A 283 -32.97 -5.92 19.95
N ARG A 284 -33.86 -5.15 20.62
CA ARG A 284 -33.78 -3.80 21.27
C ARG A 284 -33.46 -3.74 22.77
N GLY A 285 -32.96 -2.57 23.25
CA GLY A 285 -33.32 -2.01 24.57
C GLY A 285 -32.26 -1.36 25.47
N ARG A 286 -31.07 -0.91 25.01
CA ARG A 286 -30.06 -0.22 25.85
C ARG A 286 -29.27 0.84 25.07
N TYR A 287 -28.80 1.94 25.76
CA TYR A 287 -27.90 2.94 25.18
C TYR A 287 -26.58 2.33 24.66
N ARG A 288 -26.00 1.40 25.39
CA ARG A 288 -24.80 0.67 24.91
C ARG A 288 -25.25 -0.58 24.16
N PRO A 289 -24.83 -0.75 22.89
CA PRO A 289 -25.10 -1.96 22.16
C PRO A 289 -24.61 -3.20 22.92
N SER A 290 -25.38 -4.27 22.86
CA SER A 290 -24.91 -5.56 23.35
C SER A 290 -23.75 -6.06 22.48
N ALA A 291 -22.92 -6.96 23.01
CA ALA A 291 -21.85 -7.58 22.23
C ALA A 291 -22.37 -8.20 20.93
N GLY A 292 -23.56 -8.84 20.97
CA GLY A 292 -24.20 -9.42 19.78
C GLY A 292 -24.65 -8.40 18.75
N GLN A 293 -25.20 -7.25 19.18
CA GLN A 293 -25.55 -6.16 18.25
C GLN A 293 -24.32 -5.54 17.62
N GLY A 294 -23.24 -5.33 18.40
CA GLY A 294 -21.99 -4.81 17.86
C GLY A 294 -21.34 -5.78 16.88
N GLU A 295 -21.39 -7.07 17.16
CA GLU A 295 -20.91 -8.11 16.24
C GLU A 295 -21.73 -8.14 14.95
N PHE A 296 -23.08 -8.08 15.06
CA PHE A 296 -23.98 -8.03 13.92
C PHE A 296 -23.65 -6.84 12.99
N VAL A 297 -23.52 -5.62 13.55
CA VAL A 297 -23.25 -4.42 12.76
C VAL A 297 -21.88 -4.52 12.08
N ARG A 298 -20.84 -5.01 12.77
CA ARG A 298 -19.51 -5.23 12.18
C ARG A 298 -19.53 -6.24 11.04
N VAL A 299 -20.34 -7.29 11.15
CA VAL A 299 -20.51 -8.29 10.09
C VAL A 299 -21.25 -7.70 8.89
N ARG A 300 -22.28 -6.90 9.14
CA ARG A 300 -23.04 -6.21 8.10
C ARG A 300 -22.18 -5.18 7.37
N ASP A 301 -21.51 -4.31 8.12
CA ASP A 301 -20.80 -3.14 7.58
C ASP A 301 -19.41 -3.49 7.04
N ARG A 302 -18.70 -4.43 7.67
CA ARG A 302 -17.35 -4.93 7.33
C ARG A 302 -16.26 -3.86 7.29
N GLU A 303 -16.60 -2.65 6.89
CA GLU A 303 -15.73 -1.48 6.79
C GLU A 303 -16.43 -0.23 7.35
N CYS A 304 -15.66 0.83 7.54
CA CYS A 304 -16.22 2.15 7.84
C CYS A 304 -17.24 2.53 6.78
N ARG A 305 -18.44 2.93 7.22
CA ARG A 305 -19.57 3.24 6.33
C ARG A 305 -19.42 4.56 5.57
N ARG A 306 -18.36 5.33 5.80
CA ARG A 306 -18.10 6.51 4.97
C ARG A 306 -17.63 6.09 3.57
N PRO A 307 -18.28 6.57 2.48
CA PRO A 307 -17.84 6.29 1.12
C PRO A 307 -16.34 6.55 0.89
N GLY A 308 -15.64 5.58 0.34
CA GLY A 308 -14.20 5.65 0.08
C GLY A 308 -13.30 5.45 1.30
N CYS A 309 -13.83 4.96 2.43
CA CYS A 309 -13.03 4.56 3.58
C CYS A 309 -13.07 3.03 3.74
N HIS A 310 -11.91 2.38 3.64
CA HIS A 310 -11.77 0.92 3.71
C HIS A 310 -11.20 0.45 5.05
N ARG A 311 -11.41 1.22 6.13
CA ARG A 311 -10.98 0.77 7.46
C ARG A 311 -11.88 -0.36 7.94
N PRO A 312 -11.32 -1.52 8.35
CA PRO A 312 -12.13 -2.64 8.83
C PRO A 312 -13.03 -2.27 10.00
N ALA A 313 -14.25 -2.79 10.03
CA ALA A 313 -15.25 -2.51 11.06
C ALA A 313 -14.75 -2.82 12.48
N GLN A 314 -13.86 -3.82 12.64
CA GLN A 314 -13.23 -4.16 13.92
C GLN A 314 -12.33 -3.03 14.48
N ALA A 315 -11.86 -2.13 13.63
CA ALA A 315 -11.08 -0.94 13.98
C ALA A 315 -11.90 0.34 13.95
N CYS A 316 -13.24 0.22 13.90
CA CYS A 316 -14.20 1.31 13.91
C CYS A 316 -14.91 1.43 15.27
N ASP A 317 -15.39 2.63 15.55
CA ASP A 317 -16.34 2.88 16.64
C ASP A 317 -17.74 2.51 16.15
N LEU A 318 -18.50 1.80 16.98
CA LEU A 318 -19.92 1.55 16.74
C LEU A 318 -20.70 2.78 17.16
N ASP A 319 -21.41 3.40 16.23
CA ASP A 319 -22.05 4.69 16.42
C ASP A 319 -23.52 4.66 15.99
N HIS A 320 -24.33 5.56 16.57
CA HIS A 320 -25.73 5.76 16.18
C HIS A 320 -25.79 6.63 14.91
N ALA A 321 -26.46 6.19 13.86
CA ALA A 321 -26.66 6.99 12.65
C ALA A 321 -27.37 8.30 12.98
N VAL A 322 -28.42 8.23 13.80
CA VAL A 322 -29.04 9.39 14.45
C VAL A 322 -28.56 9.42 15.89
N PRO A 323 -27.95 10.53 16.38
CA PRO A 323 -27.48 10.62 17.76
C PRO A 323 -28.59 10.29 18.77
N TRP A 324 -28.24 9.56 19.82
CA TRP A 324 -29.18 9.15 20.88
C TRP A 324 -29.96 10.32 21.48
N GLU A 325 -29.32 11.46 21.69
CA GLU A 325 -29.94 12.69 22.21
C GLU A 325 -31.00 13.28 21.27
N PHE A 326 -30.97 12.93 19.98
CA PHE A 326 -31.95 13.32 18.97
C PHE A 326 -32.96 12.19 18.63
N GLY A 327 -33.05 11.16 19.48
CA GLY A 327 -34.07 10.11 19.37
C GLY A 327 -33.60 8.86 18.60
N GLY A 328 -32.33 8.71 18.33
CA GLY A 328 -31.76 7.46 17.77
C GLY A 328 -31.95 6.26 18.70
N HIS A 329 -32.17 5.08 18.14
CA HIS A 329 -32.35 3.85 18.90
C HIS A 329 -31.08 3.00 18.86
N THR A 330 -30.85 2.22 19.93
CA THR A 330 -29.72 1.28 19.96
C THR A 330 -30.21 -0.08 19.46
N ASP A 331 -30.55 -0.14 18.20
CA ASP A 331 -30.77 -1.40 17.51
C ASP A 331 -29.86 -1.49 16.25
N ALA A 332 -29.79 -2.66 15.67
CA ALA A 332 -28.89 -2.87 14.53
C ALA A 332 -29.26 -2.03 13.30
N ALA A 333 -30.53 -1.60 13.21
CA ALA A 333 -31.02 -0.76 12.13
C ALA A 333 -30.57 0.73 12.26
N ASP A 334 -30.18 1.15 13.48
CA ASP A 334 -29.79 2.53 13.77
C ASP A 334 -28.28 2.68 14.05
N LEU A 335 -27.55 1.57 14.09
CA LEU A 335 -26.11 1.55 14.37
C LEU A 335 -25.29 1.39 13.09
N ILE A 336 -24.13 2.06 13.03
CA ILE A 336 -23.18 2.01 11.93
C ILE A 336 -21.74 1.96 12.47
N ASP A 337 -20.82 1.36 11.69
CA ASP A 337 -19.40 1.42 11.98
C ASP A 337 -18.74 2.63 11.33
N LEU A 338 -18.19 3.54 12.13
CA LEU A 338 -17.39 4.67 11.66
C LEU A 338 -15.99 4.62 12.27
N CYS A 339 -14.97 4.82 11.45
CA CYS A 339 -13.64 5.00 11.99
C CYS A 339 -13.53 6.27 12.82
N ARG A 340 -12.58 6.35 13.75
CA ARG A 340 -12.43 7.46 14.70
C ARG A 340 -12.41 8.84 14.05
N ARG A 341 -11.87 8.96 12.84
CA ARG A 341 -11.87 10.20 12.07
C ARG A 341 -13.28 10.55 11.61
N ASP A 342 -13.99 9.60 11.01
CA ASP A 342 -15.27 9.81 10.37
C ASP A 342 -16.42 9.87 11.42
N HIS A 343 -16.24 9.22 12.58
CA HIS A 343 -17.10 9.40 13.75
C HIS A 343 -17.06 10.86 14.25
N ARG A 344 -15.86 11.46 14.37
CA ARG A 344 -15.74 12.87 14.74
C ARG A 344 -16.29 13.82 13.68
N LEU A 345 -16.16 13.48 12.40
CA LEU A 345 -16.66 14.27 11.29
C LEU A 345 -18.21 14.36 11.32
N LYS A 346 -18.89 13.30 11.75
CA LYS A 346 -20.34 13.27 11.89
C LYS A 346 -20.85 14.32 12.88
N ASP A 347 -20.07 14.63 13.91
CA ASP A 347 -20.44 15.61 14.95
C ASP A 347 -20.16 17.06 14.53
N GLU A 348 -19.53 17.28 13.36
CA GLU A 348 -19.30 18.64 12.86
C GLU A 348 -20.57 19.27 12.27
N PRO A 349 -20.76 20.58 12.42
CA PRO A 349 -21.95 21.26 11.93
C PRO A 349 -22.16 21.09 10.42
N GLY A 350 -23.39 20.78 10.04
CA GLY A 350 -23.82 20.69 8.65
C GLY A 350 -23.66 19.28 8.04
N TRP A 351 -23.08 18.32 8.73
CA TRP A 351 -23.09 16.92 8.32
C TRP A 351 -24.38 16.25 8.79
N VAL A 352 -25.04 15.52 7.89
CA VAL A 352 -26.29 14.80 8.19
C VAL A 352 -26.15 13.36 7.75
N TYR A 353 -26.41 12.43 8.66
CA TYR A 353 -26.36 10.99 8.43
C TYR A 353 -27.78 10.43 8.55
N ARG A 354 -28.20 9.64 7.57
CA ARG A 354 -29.51 8.96 7.56
C ARG A 354 -29.32 7.51 7.16
N LEU A 355 -29.76 6.60 8.00
CA LEU A 355 -29.73 5.17 7.73
C LEU A 355 -31.15 4.73 7.34
N ALA A 356 -31.29 4.13 6.16
CA ALA A 356 -32.52 3.55 5.67
C ALA A 356 -32.71 2.12 6.20
N ALA A 357 -33.93 1.61 6.14
CA ALA A 357 -34.27 0.28 6.64
C ALA A 357 -33.53 -0.87 5.88
N ASP A 358 -33.13 -0.64 4.65
CA ASP A 358 -32.34 -1.56 3.85
C ASP A 358 -30.82 -1.51 4.17
N GLY A 359 -30.44 -0.70 5.17
CA GLY A 359 -29.06 -0.50 5.58
C GLY A 359 -28.28 0.51 4.73
N THR A 360 -28.91 1.18 3.76
CA THR A 360 -28.26 2.25 2.99
C THR A 360 -28.06 3.48 3.88
N LEU A 361 -26.80 3.90 4.03
CA LEU A 361 -26.43 5.13 4.73
C LEU A 361 -26.27 6.26 3.73
N THR A 362 -27.11 7.30 3.86
CA THR A 362 -26.97 8.56 3.11
C THR A 362 -26.25 9.58 3.97
N ILE A 363 -25.13 10.10 3.48
CA ILE A 363 -24.35 11.17 4.12
C ILE A 363 -24.50 12.44 3.31
N THR A 364 -25.05 13.50 3.93
CA THR A 364 -25.15 14.83 3.33
C THR A 364 -24.08 15.74 3.92
N THR A 365 -23.29 16.36 3.04
CA THR A 365 -22.22 17.28 3.41
C THR A 365 -22.76 18.69 3.73
N PRO A 366 -21.99 19.56 4.42
CA PRO A 366 -22.36 20.96 4.63
C PRO A 366 -22.62 21.75 3.34
N THR A 367 -22.09 21.29 2.20
CA THR A 367 -22.35 21.89 0.88
C THR A 367 -23.64 21.38 0.22
N GLY A 368 -24.41 20.53 0.90
CA GLY A 368 -25.69 19.99 0.42
C GLY A 368 -25.59 18.81 -0.53
N GLN A 369 -24.39 18.27 -0.79
CA GLN A 369 -24.22 17.07 -1.62
C GLN A 369 -24.45 15.81 -0.78
N SER A 370 -25.12 14.81 -1.35
CA SER A 370 -25.43 13.55 -0.68
C SER A 370 -24.71 12.38 -1.36
N TYR A 371 -24.26 11.44 -0.55
CA TYR A 371 -23.56 10.24 -0.97
C TYR A 371 -24.13 9.03 -0.24
N ASP A 372 -24.38 7.96 -0.97
CA ASP A 372 -24.91 6.72 -0.43
C ASP A 372 -23.82 5.69 -0.22
N SER A 373 -23.94 4.92 0.87
CA SER A 373 -23.11 3.78 1.21
C SER A 373 -24.02 2.62 1.57
N THR A 374 -24.00 1.58 0.73
CA THR A 374 -24.77 0.35 0.96
C THR A 374 -23.86 -0.71 1.57
N PRO A 375 -24.30 -1.50 2.56
CA PRO A 375 -23.52 -2.64 3.05
C PRO A 375 -23.27 -3.61 1.88
N PRO A 376 -22.04 -4.05 1.66
CA PRO A 376 -21.79 -5.05 0.63
C PRO A 376 -22.46 -6.39 1.01
N PRO A 377 -23.10 -7.11 0.06
CA PRO A 377 -23.67 -8.40 0.33
C PRO A 377 -22.57 -9.40 0.74
N LEU A 378 -22.88 -10.33 1.64
CA LEU A 378 -21.93 -11.37 2.06
C LEU A 378 -21.62 -12.42 0.96
N HIS A 379 -22.51 -12.54 0.00
CA HIS A 379 -22.33 -13.38 -1.19
C HIS A 379 -23.00 -12.69 -2.39
N GLU A 380 -22.58 -13.05 -3.58
CA GLU A 380 -23.25 -12.59 -4.80
C GLU A 380 -24.73 -13.02 -4.76
N PRO A 381 -25.68 -12.09 -5.04
CA PRO A 381 -27.09 -12.44 -5.12
C PRO A 381 -27.28 -13.52 -6.16
N ARG A 382 -27.89 -14.65 -5.80
CA ARG A 382 -28.25 -15.66 -6.79
C ARG A 382 -29.37 -15.11 -7.67
N PRO A 383 -29.31 -15.27 -9.02
CA PRO A 383 -30.45 -15.02 -9.86
C PRO A 383 -31.64 -15.80 -9.31
N ALA A 384 -32.82 -15.17 -9.24
CA ALA A 384 -34.03 -15.90 -8.89
C ALA A 384 -34.15 -17.08 -9.87
N GLU A 385 -34.13 -18.31 -9.34
CA GLU A 385 -34.44 -19.48 -10.15
C GLU A 385 -35.84 -19.28 -10.72
N GLU A 386 -35.97 -19.31 -12.04
CA GLU A 386 -37.31 -19.33 -12.66
C GLU A 386 -38.07 -20.52 -12.03
N PRO A 387 -39.30 -20.32 -11.52
CA PRO A 387 -40.07 -21.40 -11.00
C PRO A 387 -40.16 -22.49 -12.06
N PRO A 388 -40.00 -23.78 -11.69
CA PRO A 388 -40.04 -24.87 -12.65
C PRO A 388 -41.30 -24.76 -13.50
N PRO A 389 -41.20 -24.92 -14.82
CA PRO A 389 -42.37 -24.93 -15.66
C PRO A 389 -43.28 -26.12 -15.26
N PHE A 390 -44.47 -25.81 -14.84
CA PHE A 390 -45.49 -26.82 -14.56
C PHE A 390 -46.05 -27.42 -15.84
#